data_79ec2cbf1648408843624d5ba5948247
#
_entry.id   79ec2cbf1648408843624d5ba5948247
#
_cell.length_a   1.000
_cell.length_b   1.000
_cell.length_c   1.000
_cell.angle_alpha   90.00
_cell.angle_beta   90.00
_cell.angle_gamma   90.00
#
_symmetry.space_group_name_H-M   'P 1'
#
loop_
_entity.id
_entity.type
_entity.pdbx_description
1 polymer ?
#
loop_
_entity_poly.entity_id
_entity_poly.type
_entity_poly.pdbx_seq_one_letter_code
_entity_poly.pdbx_strand_id
1 'polypeptide(L)'
;MTDWVMLIRQFINMKKSILTFLATIAMSAQIWADKLPVDYVNPFIGTTNFGTCNPGAVCPQGLMSVAPFNVMGSDENKYDKDSRWWSTPYDVTNSFLTGFAHVNLSGVGCPEASSLLVMPTTGKLDVDYRNYGSKYKDEVSTPGYYTATIDKYGVKAELTATLRTSIERYTFPKGESHILLNLGEGLTNESGATMRFVGDREIEGTKLLGTFCYVPQSVFPIYFVMRLSKTPKKSGYWKKQRPMTAEAEWDDTAGKYKLYNAYRRDISGDDIGAWFDFDTEEGEQIEVRMGVSFTSIANARENLDKEQADLSFDTARENARNEWNKNLSAIEVEGGTEEQKTIFYTAFYHLLIHPNILQDVNGDYPLIENAGIGRTARNRYTVFSLWDTYRNVHQMMTLLFPDRQMDMIDTFINMYKEWGWLPKWELFGRETMTMEGDPALPVIVDTWMKGFRDFDVETAYEAMVKSATTPGKDNPVRPDIDEYLKRGYCPMESQYDNSVSHALEYYVADYALSTFARALGKKDDAERFYKQSMGYKNYYSKEYGTLRPITQEGNFYEPFDPKQGENFEPSPGFHEGNAWNYTFYVPHDVKGMVKLMGGRKKFIERLQSVFDNKYYDPANEPDIAYPYLFSYFKGEE
;
A
#
# COMPACT_ATOMS: atom_id res chain seq x y z
N MET A 1 -7.44 35.25 -75.19
CA MET A 1 -7.76 35.58 -73.74
C MET A 1 -8.41 34.43 -73.02
N THR A 2 -8.99 33.45 -73.67
CA THR A 2 -9.67 32.29 -73.01
C THR A 2 -8.73 31.23 -72.42
N ASP A 3 -7.60 31.00 -73.09
CA ASP A 3 -6.70 29.92 -72.63
C ASP A 3 -5.92 30.24 -71.36
N TRP A 4 -5.60 31.49 -71.10
CA TRP A 4 -4.92 31.91 -69.84
C TRP A 4 -5.80 31.82 -68.60
N VAL A 5 -7.10 32.06 -68.76
CA VAL A 5 -8.07 31.93 -67.66
C VAL A 5 -8.29 30.46 -67.27
N MET A 6 -8.25 29.54 -68.24
CA MET A 6 -8.32 28.09 -67.95
C MET A 6 -7.10 27.57 -67.25
N LEU A 7 -5.91 27.98 -67.65
CA LEU A 7 -4.65 27.60 -66.98
C LEU A 7 -4.58 28.10 -65.50
N ILE A 8 -5.01 29.33 -65.27
CA ILE A 8 -5.06 29.91 -63.94
C ILE A 8 -6.07 29.15 -63.01
N ARG A 9 -7.24 28.78 -63.55
CA ARG A 9 -8.23 27.96 -62.84
C ARG A 9 -7.71 26.56 -62.54
N GLN A 10 -7.01 25.91 -63.44
CA GLN A 10 -6.38 24.61 -63.19
C GLN A 10 -5.29 24.72 -62.12
N PHE A 11 -4.46 25.76 -62.11
CA PHE A 11 -3.43 26.00 -61.13
C PHE A 11 -4.00 26.28 -59.70
N ILE A 12 -5.12 27.03 -59.65
CA ILE A 12 -5.81 27.31 -58.36
C ILE A 12 -6.48 26.04 -57.82
N ASN A 13 -7.09 25.22 -58.67
CA ASN A 13 -7.70 23.97 -58.27
C ASN A 13 -6.65 22.92 -57.83
N MET A 14 -5.50 22.87 -58.51
CA MET A 14 -4.38 22.00 -58.12
C MET A 14 -3.76 22.42 -56.79
N LYS A 15 -3.60 23.76 -56.54
CA LYS A 15 -3.18 24.25 -55.23
C LYS A 15 -4.20 23.95 -54.13
N LYS A 16 -5.50 24.07 -54.37
CA LYS A 16 -6.55 23.70 -53.42
C LYS A 16 -6.54 22.20 -53.12
N SER A 17 -6.38 21.35 -54.13
CA SER A 17 -6.29 19.89 -53.95
C SER A 17 -5.04 19.50 -53.18
N ILE A 18 -3.88 20.14 -53.43
CA ILE A 18 -2.66 19.91 -52.68
C ILE A 18 -2.79 20.38 -51.22
N LEU A 19 -3.41 21.54 -50.95
CA LEU A 19 -3.68 22.01 -49.60
C LEU A 19 -4.66 21.09 -48.86
N THR A 20 -5.72 20.61 -49.55
CA THR A 20 -6.67 19.65 -48.94
C THR A 20 -6.00 18.32 -48.68
N PHE A 21 -5.14 17.82 -49.56
CA PHE A 21 -4.38 16.58 -49.39
C PHE A 21 -3.34 16.70 -48.24
N LEU A 22 -2.65 17.84 -48.14
CA LEU A 22 -1.74 18.13 -47.04
C LEU A 22 -2.49 18.33 -45.70
N ALA A 23 -3.68 18.94 -45.72
CA ALA A 23 -4.54 19.04 -44.54
C ALA A 23 -5.09 17.67 -44.10
N THR A 24 -5.41 16.79 -45.07
CA THR A 24 -5.85 15.41 -44.78
C THR A 24 -4.71 14.55 -44.26
N ILE A 25 -3.48 14.72 -44.79
CA ILE A 25 -2.27 14.07 -44.27
C ILE A 25 -1.93 14.62 -42.86
N ALA A 26 -2.05 15.93 -42.65
CA ALA A 26 -1.85 16.53 -41.32
C ALA A 26 -2.94 16.07 -40.32
N MET A 27 -4.19 15.91 -40.73
CA MET A 27 -5.26 15.32 -39.93
C MET A 27 -5.07 13.81 -39.69
N SER A 28 -4.53 13.08 -40.69
CA SER A 28 -4.20 11.65 -40.47
C SER A 28 -2.90 11.42 -39.74
N ALA A 29 -1.98 12.38 -39.70
CA ALA A 29 -0.76 12.34 -38.88
C ALA A 29 -1.01 12.77 -37.41
N GLN A 30 -2.21 13.24 -37.10
CA GLN A 30 -2.61 13.56 -35.72
C GLN A 30 -3.17 12.35 -34.95
N ILE A 31 -3.13 11.17 -35.53
CA ILE A 31 -3.66 9.95 -34.97
C ILE A 31 -2.52 8.93 -34.94
N TRP A 32 -1.97 8.72 -33.79
CA TRP A 32 -1.05 7.69 -33.32
C TRP A 32 0.26 8.30 -32.79
N ALA A 33 0.13 9.22 -31.84
CA ALA A 33 1.15 9.24 -30.81
C ALA A 33 0.96 7.91 -30.06
N ASP A 34 1.95 7.04 -30.14
CA ASP A 34 1.93 5.78 -29.40
C ASP A 34 1.64 6.11 -27.94
N LYS A 35 0.65 5.42 -27.35
CA LYS A 35 0.32 5.58 -25.93
C LYS A 35 1.59 5.31 -25.11
N LEU A 36 1.85 6.20 -24.19
CA LEU A 36 2.92 5.99 -23.21
C LEU A 36 2.50 4.93 -22.18
N PRO A 37 3.45 4.24 -21.53
CA PRO A 37 3.15 3.28 -20.46
C PRO A 37 2.15 3.78 -19.42
N VAL A 38 2.25 5.04 -19.01
CA VAL A 38 1.34 5.69 -18.06
C VAL A 38 -0.10 5.78 -18.55
N ASP A 39 -0.34 5.80 -19.86
CA ASP A 39 -1.68 5.92 -20.45
C ASP A 39 -2.46 4.59 -20.46
N TYR A 40 -1.78 3.48 -20.18
CA TYR A 40 -2.41 2.17 -20.02
C TYR A 40 -2.88 1.90 -18.59
N VAL A 41 -2.40 2.65 -17.60
CA VAL A 41 -2.75 2.42 -16.20
C VAL A 41 -4.21 2.81 -15.94
N ASN A 42 -4.95 1.89 -15.34
CA ASN A 42 -6.30 2.12 -14.84
C ASN A 42 -6.33 1.97 -13.31
N PRO A 43 -6.24 3.06 -12.53
CA PRO A 43 -6.22 2.99 -11.07
C PRO A 43 -7.51 2.47 -10.42
N PHE A 44 -8.60 2.28 -11.19
CA PHE A 44 -9.82 1.67 -10.68
C PHE A 44 -9.77 0.13 -10.60
N ILE A 45 -8.78 -0.52 -11.23
CA ILE A 45 -8.59 -1.97 -11.09
C ILE A 45 -8.17 -2.26 -9.63
N GLY A 46 -8.86 -3.23 -8.99
CA GLY A 46 -8.61 -3.61 -7.60
C GLY A 46 -9.26 -2.72 -6.55
N THR A 47 -10.15 -1.78 -6.93
CA THR A 47 -10.79 -0.84 -6.01
C THR A 47 -12.10 -1.35 -5.39
N THR A 48 -12.22 -2.64 -5.18
CA THR A 48 -13.20 -3.22 -4.26
C THR A 48 -12.54 -3.47 -2.91
N ASN A 49 -13.32 -3.67 -1.85
CA ASN A 49 -12.75 -3.94 -0.53
C ASN A 49 -11.78 -5.13 -0.54
N PHE A 50 -12.10 -6.19 -1.27
CA PHE A 50 -11.22 -7.37 -1.40
C PHE A 50 -9.99 -7.11 -2.28
N GLY A 51 -10.04 -6.15 -3.20
CA GLY A 51 -8.89 -5.73 -4.00
C GLY A 51 -7.97 -4.76 -3.27
N THR A 52 -8.44 -4.15 -2.20
CA THR A 52 -7.70 -3.26 -1.28
C THR A 52 -6.95 -2.08 -1.91
N CYS A 53 -7.26 -1.75 -3.16
CA CYS A 53 -6.68 -0.61 -3.87
C CYS A 53 -7.59 0.63 -3.81
N ASN A 54 -7.02 1.80 -4.04
CA ASN A 54 -7.77 3.05 -4.17
C ASN A 54 -7.32 3.86 -5.39
N PRO A 55 -8.20 4.68 -6.01
CA PRO A 55 -7.90 5.43 -7.22
C PRO A 55 -7.24 6.80 -6.94
N GLY A 56 -6.73 7.03 -5.74
CA GLY A 56 -6.20 8.31 -5.31
C GLY A 56 -4.95 8.75 -6.07
N ALA A 57 -4.64 10.04 -5.96
CA ALA A 57 -3.42 10.62 -6.50
C ALA A 57 -2.24 10.31 -5.58
N VAL A 58 -1.19 9.73 -6.13
CA VAL A 58 0.07 9.38 -5.44
C VAL A 58 1.23 9.48 -6.42
N CYS A 59 2.42 9.84 -5.96
CA CYS A 59 3.67 9.70 -6.72
C CYS A 59 4.28 8.30 -6.51
N PRO A 60 5.14 7.80 -7.44
CA PRO A 60 5.83 6.53 -7.22
C PRO A 60 6.54 6.51 -5.87
N GLN A 61 6.19 5.53 -5.03
CA GLN A 61 6.72 5.38 -3.67
C GLN A 61 6.64 6.65 -2.79
N GLY A 62 5.65 7.51 -3.06
CA GLY A 62 5.40 8.71 -2.25
C GLY A 62 4.74 8.40 -0.93
N LEU A 63 5.11 9.14 0.13
CA LEU A 63 4.46 9.09 1.43
C LEU A 63 3.02 9.63 1.35
N MET A 64 2.84 10.71 0.60
CA MET A 64 1.54 11.34 0.43
C MET A 64 0.74 10.67 -0.68
N SER A 65 -0.46 10.24 -0.33
CA SER A 65 -1.54 9.97 -1.27
C SER A 65 -2.79 10.72 -0.83
N VAL A 66 -3.62 11.14 -1.76
CA VAL A 66 -4.93 11.74 -1.49
C VAL A 66 -6.00 11.02 -2.31
N ALA A 67 -7.01 10.47 -1.64
CA ALA A 67 -8.00 9.59 -2.24
C ALA A 67 -9.42 9.94 -1.77
N PRO A 68 -10.45 9.66 -2.60
CA PRO A 68 -11.83 9.74 -2.14
C PRO A 68 -12.08 8.77 -0.98
N PHE A 69 -12.88 9.21 0.00
CA PHE A 69 -13.27 8.42 1.16
C PHE A 69 -14.78 8.14 1.10
N ASN A 70 -15.15 6.93 0.69
CA ASN A 70 -16.55 6.56 0.45
C ASN A 70 -16.99 5.27 1.16
N VAL A 71 -16.26 4.85 2.20
CA VAL A 71 -16.54 3.60 2.92
C VAL A 71 -17.37 3.79 4.20
N MET A 72 -17.65 5.03 4.58
CA MET A 72 -18.43 5.39 5.78
C MET A 72 -19.48 6.46 5.45
N GLY A 73 -20.38 6.70 6.39
CA GLY A 73 -21.29 7.85 6.40
C GLY A 73 -22.66 7.64 5.79
N SER A 74 -22.93 6.52 5.14
CA SER A 74 -24.24 6.23 4.56
C SER A 74 -24.57 4.75 4.58
N ASP A 75 -25.83 4.43 4.90
CA ASP A 75 -26.38 3.05 4.75
C ASP A 75 -26.47 2.61 3.28
N GLU A 76 -26.32 3.53 2.32
CA GLU A 76 -26.27 3.19 0.89
C GLU A 76 -24.92 2.58 0.49
N ASN A 77 -23.86 2.84 1.26
CA ASN A 77 -22.55 2.20 1.07
C ASN A 77 -22.62 0.77 1.59
N LYS A 78 -21.88 -0.13 0.95
CA LYS A 78 -21.76 -1.51 1.40
C LYS A 78 -20.90 -1.59 2.66
N TYR A 79 -21.41 -1.04 3.75
CA TYR A 79 -20.78 -1.15 5.05
C TYR A 79 -21.40 -2.32 5.79
N ASP A 80 -20.65 -3.38 5.96
CA ASP A 80 -20.99 -4.48 6.83
C ASP A 80 -20.40 -4.21 8.21
N LYS A 81 -21.20 -4.26 9.25
CA LYS A 81 -20.75 -4.07 10.64
C LYS A 81 -19.71 -5.10 11.07
N ASP A 82 -19.79 -6.30 10.51
CA ASP A 82 -18.82 -7.37 10.76
C ASP A 82 -17.58 -7.20 9.88
N SER A 83 -17.66 -6.39 8.82
CA SER A 83 -16.57 -5.96 7.97
C SER A 83 -16.21 -4.49 8.20
N ARG A 84 -16.11 -4.02 9.45
CA ARG A 84 -15.36 -2.79 9.79
C ARG A 84 -13.92 -2.83 9.27
N TRP A 85 -13.64 -3.80 8.48
CA TRP A 85 -12.41 -4.19 7.83
C TRP A 85 -12.30 -3.60 6.43
N TRP A 86 -12.56 -2.29 6.32
CA TRP A 86 -12.23 -1.55 5.12
C TRP A 86 -10.75 -1.19 5.19
N SER A 87 -9.91 -1.95 4.51
CA SER A 87 -8.46 -1.68 4.43
C SER A 87 -8.10 -0.56 3.45
N THR A 88 -9.08 -0.06 2.70
CA THR A 88 -8.91 1.04 1.74
C THR A 88 -10.01 2.10 1.95
N PRO A 89 -9.74 3.38 1.67
CA PRO A 89 -10.71 4.46 1.83
C PRO A 89 -11.83 4.43 0.77
N TYR A 90 -11.73 3.59 -0.23
CA TYR A 90 -12.58 3.62 -1.40
C TYR A 90 -13.03 2.22 -1.83
N ASP A 91 -14.31 2.12 -2.21
CA ASP A 91 -14.86 0.99 -2.94
C ASP A 91 -15.66 1.52 -4.15
N VAL A 92 -15.33 1.02 -5.35
CA VAL A 92 -15.94 1.46 -6.62
C VAL A 92 -17.46 1.25 -6.67
N THR A 93 -18.00 0.39 -5.82
CA THR A 93 -19.45 0.10 -5.75
C THR A 93 -20.20 1.05 -4.80
N ASN A 94 -19.49 1.84 -3.99
CA ASN A 94 -20.06 2.84 -3.11
C ASN A 94 -20.24 4.19 -3.83
N SER A 95 -21.33 4.88 -3.52
CA SER A 95 -21.71 6.11 -4.20
C SER A 95 -21.77 7.35 -3.30
N PHE A 96 -21.41 7.22 -2.03
CA PHE A 96 -21.48 8.30 -1.05
C PHE A 96 -20.10 8.65 -0.52
N LEU A 97 -19.67 9.90 -0.74
CA LEU A 97 -18.37 10.46 -0.38
C LEU A 97 -18.51 11.35 0.85
N THR A 98 -17.61 11.20 1.82
CA THR A 98 -17.56 12.09 3.02
C THR A 98 -16.32 12.98 3.05
N GLY A 99 -15.38 12.82 2.12
CA GLY A 99 -14.21 13.67 1.99
C GLY A 99 -13.11 13.04 1.15
N PHE A 100 -11.96 13.70 1.16
CA PHE A 100 -10.73 13.21 0.55
C PHE A 100 -9.71 12.94 1.65
N ALA A 101 -9.32 11.68 1.80
CA ALA A 101 -8.42 11.22 2.85
C ALA A 101 -6.95 11.29 2.41
N HIS A 102 -6.07 11.58 3.35
CA HIS A 102 -4.63 11.68 3.13
C HIS A 102 -3.88 10.53 3.78
N VAL A 103 -2.76 10.16 3.16
CA VAL A 103 -1.90 9.05 3.57
C VAL A 103 -2.69 7.75 3.59
N ASN A 104 -2.90 7.19 2.40
CA ASN A 104 -3.70 5.98 2.22
C ASN A 104 -2.79 4.78 1.95
N LEU A 105 -3.11 3.64 2.54
CA LEU A 105 -2.53 2.37 2.14
C LEU A 105 -3.24 1.84 0.88
N SER A 106 -2.54 1.02 0.12
CA SER A 106 -3.07 0.35 -1.08
C SER A 106 -2.48 -1.05 -1.17
N GLY A 107 -3.33 -2.05 -1.38
CA GLY A 107 -2.93 -3.46 -1.42
C GLY A 107 -2.70 -4.09 -0.04
N VAL A 108 -3.12 -3.47 1.03
CA VAL A 108 -2.92 -3.94 2.42
C VAL A 108 -4.23 -4.45 3.01
N GLY A 109 -4.20 -5.59 3.68
CA GLY A 109 -5.39 -6.28 4.17
C GLY A 109 -6.01 -5.74 5.45
N CYS A 110 -5.38 -4.79 6.16
CA CYS A 110 -5.88 -4.25 7.43
C CYS A 110 -6.15 -2.75 7.35
N PRO A 111 -7.21 -2.26 8.05
CA PRO A 111 -7.51 -0.83 8.08
C PRO A 111 -6.43 -0.05 8.84
N GLU A 112 -5.89 0.99 8.22
CA GLU A 112 -4.98 1.94 8.83
C GLU A 112 -4.90 3.22 8.01
N ALA A 113 -4.49 4.32 8.65
CA ALA A 113 -4.30 5.64 8.03
C ALA A 113 -5.59 6.19 7.38
N SER A 114 -5.55 6.67 6.14
CA SER A 114 -6.69 7.27 5.43
C SER A 114 -7.44 8.29 6.29
N SER A 115 -6.71 9.23 6.84
CA SER A 115 -7.18 10.24 7.79
C SER A 115 -7.04 11.65 7.22
N LEU A 116 -7.23 12.68 8.05
CA LEU A 116 -7.11 14.09 7.65
C LEU A 116 -8.04 14.43 6.46
N LEU A 117 -9.34 14.12 6.61
CA LEU A 117 -10.31 14.27 5.52
C LEU A 117 -10.61 15.73 5.23
N VAL A 118 -10.50 16.12 3.97
CA VAL A 118 -10.90 17.44 3.47
C VAL A 118 -12.17 17.30 2.64
N MET A 119 -13.19 18.13 2.92
CA MET A 119 -14.46 18.13 2.18
C MET A 119 -14.88 19.55 1.81
N PRO A 120 -15.03 19.88 0.51
CA PRO A 120 -15.64 21.13 0.09
C PRO A 120 -17.16 21.02 0.11
N THR A 121 -17.84 22.05 0.65
CA THR A 121 -19.31 22.11 0.70
C THR A 121 -19.82 23.50 0.33
N THR A 122 -21.11 23.62 0.03
CA THR A 122 -21.77 24.91 -0.25
C THR A 122 -23.08 25.06 0.51
N GLY A 123 -23.53 26.28 0.71
CA GLY A 123 -24.78 26.62 1.40
C GLY A 123 -24.62 26.61 2.92
N LYS A 124 -25.60 26.11 3.66
CA LYS A 124 -25.55 26.10 5.12
C LYS A 124 -24.44 25.18 5.63
N LEU A 125 -23.59 25.71 6.53
CA LEU A 125 -22.56 24.91 7.20
C LEU A 125 -23.19 23.76 7.99
N ASP A 126 -22.74 22.54 7.71
CA ASP A 126 -22.97 21.33 8.49
C ASP A 126 -21.63 20.62 8.69
N VAL A 127 -21.39 20.05 9.86
CA VAL A 127 -20.13 19.43 10.23
C VAL A 127 -20.31 17.94 10.61
N ASP A 128 -21.52 17.44 10.52
CA ASP A 128 -21.80 16.02 10.64
C ASP A 128 -21.60 15.33 9.27
N TYR A 129 -20.62 14.44 9.17
CA TYR A 129 -20.24 13.79 7.91
C TYR A 129 -21.40 13.01 7.25
N ARG A 130 -22.32 12.49 8.03
CA ARG A 130 -23.51 11.81 7.53
C ARG A 130 -24.47 12.78 6.82
N ASN A 131 -24.46 14.06 7.23
CA ASN A 131 -25.26 15.11 6.64
C ASN A 131 -24.51 15.83 5.52
N TYR A 132 -23.22 16.14 5.70
CA TYR A 132 -22.47 16.86 4.66
C TYR A 132 -21.96 15.93 3.55
N GLY A 133 -21.91 14.63 3.74
CA GLY A 133 -21.56 13.70 2.69
C GLY A 133 -22.48 13.81 1.46
N SER A 134 -22.04 13.36 0.32
CA SER A 134 -22.71 13.54 -0.97
C SER A 134 -22.46 12.37 -1.91
N LYS A 135 -23.43 12.13 -2.80
CA LYS A 135 -23.17 11.39 -4.04
C LYS A 135 -22.19 12.19 -4.90
N TYR A 136 -21.49 11.51 -5.78
CA TYR A 136 -20.51 12.09 -6.69
C TYR A 136 -20.56 11.40 -8.06
N LYS A 137 -20.00 12.06 -9.08
CA LYS A 137 -20.00 11.60 -10.47
C LYS A 137 -18.80 12.15 -11.23
N ASP A 138 -18.75 11.83 -12.53
CA ASP A 138 -17.72 12.29 -13.48
C ASP A 138 -16.30 11.95 -12.98
N GLU A 139 -16.17 10.76 -12.38
CA GLU A 139 -14.93 10.27 -11.82
C GLU A 139 -13.90 9.96 -12.87
N VAL A 140 -12.69 10.50 -12.72
CA VAL A 140 -11.54 10.15 -13.55
C VAL A 140 -10.32 9.99 -12.65
N SER A 141 -9.61 8.88 -12.81
CA SER A 141 -8.32 8.65 -12.16
C SER A 141 -7.27 8.26 -13.20
N THR A 142 -6.09 8.85 -13.04
CA THR A 142 -4.87 8.49 -13.77
C THR A 142 -3.68 8.58 -12.80
N PRO A 143 -2.54 7.96 -13.08
CA PRO A 143 -1.40 8.03 -12.18
C PRO A 143 -1.04 9.46 -11.78
N GLY A 144 -1.10 9.74 -10.48
CA GLY A 144 -0.83 11.06 -9.90
C GLY A 144 -1.97 12.08 -9.98
N TYR A 145 -3.17 11.68 -10.42
CA TYR A 145 -4.32 12.58 -10.52
C TYR A 145 -5.66 11.87 -10.31
N TYR A 146 -6.55 12.54 -9.59
CA TYR A 146 -7.95 12.13 -9.43
C TYR A 146 -8.88 13.34 -9.55
N THR A 147 -10.09 13.14 -10.08
CA THR A 147 -11.13 14.18 -10.12
C THR A 147 -12.53 13.56 -10.03
N ALA A 148 -13.45 14.30 -9.39
CA ALA A 148 -14.88 13.98 -9.35
C ALA A 148 -15.71 15.26 -9.16
N THR A 149 -17.00 15.20 -9.48
CA THR A 149 -17.98 16.25 -9.18
C THR A 149 -18.83 15.83 -7.98
N ILE A 150 -18.88 16.64 -6.94
CA ILE A 150 -19.66 16.41 -5.73
C ILE A 150 -21.08 16.92 -5.98
N ASP A 151 -22.02 15.99 -6.13
CA ASP A 151 -23.35 16.29 -6.66
C ASP A 151 -24.16 17.29 -5.83
N LYS A 152 -24.22 17.10 -4.50
CA LYS A 152 -24.98 17.95 -3.59
C LYS A 152 -24.57 19.42 -3.65
N TYR A 153 -23.31 19.68 -3.94
CA TYR A 153 -22.69 20.99 -3.84
C TYR A 153 -22.31 21.59 -5.20
N GLY A 154 -22.35 20.81 -6.27
CA GLY A 154 -21.91 21.23 -7.59
C GLY A 154 -20.42 21.60 -7.64
N VAL A 155 -19.62 21.08 -6.72
CA VAL A 155 -18.19 21.36 -6.63
C VAL A 155 -17.42 20.32 -7.41
N LYS A 156 -16.54 20.76 -8.32
CA LYS A 156 -15.55 19.89 -8.95
C LYS A 156 -14.32 19.83 -8.07
N ALA A 157 -13.93 18.63 -7.68
CA ALA A 157 -12.69 18.35 -6.95
C ALA A 157 -11.64 17.79 -7.90
N GLU A 158 -10.40 18.27 -7.81
CA GLU A 158 -9.23 17.79 -8.54
C GLU A 158 -8.08 17.61 -7.54
N LEU A 159 -7.43 16.44 -7.56
CA LEU A 159 -6.41 16.05 -6.59
C LEU A 159 -5.11 15.68 -7.30
N THR A 160 -3.98 16.10 -6.74
CA THR A 160 -2.64 15.63 -7.13
C THR A 160 -1.72 15.61 -5.90
N ALA A 161 -0.59 14.95 -6.02
CA ALA A 161 0.38 14.81 -4.93
C ALA A 161 1.82 14.99 -5.40
N THR A 162 2.67 15.36 -4.47
CA THR A 162 4.13 15.20 -4.53
C THR A 162 4.54 14.06 -3.59
N LEU A 163 5.82 13.91 -3.27
CA LEU A 163 6.25 12.80 -2.43
C LEU A 163 5.71 12.87 -0.99
N ARG A 164 5.54 14.09 -0.43
CA ARG A 164 5.13 14.30 0.99
C ARG A 164 3.99 15.28 1.15
N THR A 165 3.44 15.79 0.04
CA THR A 165 2.42 16.84 0.07
C THR A 165 1.32 16.59 -0.95
N SER A 166 0.09 17.09 -0.69
CA SER A 166 -1.01 17.10 -1.64
C SER A 166 -1.35 18.52 -2.08
N ILE A 167 -1.93 18.62 -3.27
CA ILE A 167 -2.61 19.82 -3.75
C ILE A 167 -4.00 19.39 -4.21
N GLU A 168 -5.00 20.00 -3.63
CA GLU A 168 -6.40 19.80 -3.96
C GLU A 168 -6.95 21.11 -4.51
N ARG A 169 -7.61 21.08 -5.66
CA ARG A 169 -8.24 22.24 -6.30
C ARG A 169 -9.73 22.01 -6.37
N TYR A 170 -10.49 22.90 -5.71
CA TYR A 170 -11.93 22.86 -5.67
C TYR A 170 -12.52 24.01 -6.47
N THR A 171 -13.31 23.71 -7.49
CA THR A 171 -14.02 24.70 -8.30
C THR A 171 -15.44 24.81 -7.79
N PHE A 172 -15.81 25.98 -7.29
CA PHE A 172 -17.09 26.25 -6.63
C PHE A 172 -18.08 26.94 -7.55
N PRO A 173 -19.39 26.70 -7.36
CA PRO A 173 -20.44 27.59 -7.87
C PRO A 173 -20.46 28.90 -7.06
N LYS A 174 -21.23 29.87 -7.55
CA LYS A 174 -21.43 31.12 -6.82
C LYS A 174 -22.25 30.91 -5.54
N GLY A 175 -21.76 31.40 -4.41
CA GLY A 175 -22.50 31.38 -3.15
C GLY A 175 -21.63 31.27 -1.90
N GLU A 176 -22.26 30.89 -0.79
CA GLU A 176 -21.60 30.57 0.46
C GLU A 176 -20.96 29.17 0.31
N SER A 177 -19.68 29.08 0.61
CA SER A 177 -18.88 27.88 0.40
C SER A 177 -17.99 27.60 1.60
N HIS A 178 -17.66 26.32 1.82
CA HIS A 178 -16.85 25.90 2.95
C HIS A 178 -15.79 24.89 2.54
N ILE A 179 -14.66 24.91 3.24
CA ILE A 179 -13.70 23.82 3.31
C ILE A 179 -13.75 23.25 4.73
N LEU A 180 -13.98 21.97 4.85
CA LEU A 180 -14.00 21.24 6.11
C LEU A 180 -12.73 20.37 6.21
N LEU A 181 -12.08 20.37 7.39
CA LEU A 181 -11.01 19.43 7.74
C LEU A 181 -11.51 18.57 8.90
N ASN A 182 -11.73 17.28 8.67
CA ASN A 182 -12.22 16.34 9.67
C ASN A 182 -11.09 15.42 10.14
N LEU A 183 -10.82 15.41 11.44
CA LEU A 183 -9.86 14.52 12.09
C LEU A 183 -10.54 13.39 12.89
N GLY A 184 -11.87 13.36 12.94
CA GLY A 184 -12.66 12.32 13.60
C GLY A 184 -12.92 11.10 12.72
N GLU A 185 -12.77 11.24 11.39
CA GLU A 185 -12.98 10.19 10.40
C GLU A 185 -11.65 9.62 9.93
N GLY A 186 -11.66 8.35 9.50
CA GLY A 186 -10.51 7.64 8.94
C GLY A 186 -10.61 6.14 9.16
N LEU A 187 -9.66 5.40 8.62
CA LEU A 187 -9.58 3.94 8.79
C LEU A 187 -8.76 3.53 10.02
N THR A 188 -8.04 4.46 10.63
CA THR A 188 -7.25 4.18 11.84
C THR A 188 -8.14 3.80 13.02
N ASN A 189 -7.68 2.86 13.83
CA ASN A 189 -8.36 2.45 15.06
C ASN A 189 -8.04 3.35 16.26
N GLU A 190 -7.06 4.26 16.12
CA GLU A 190 -6.67 5.18 17.19
C GLU A 190 -7.38 6.52 17.09
N SER A 191 -7.57 7.14 18.24
CA SER A 191 -8.13 8.47 18.39
C SER A 191 -7.16 9.38 19.12
N GLY A 192 -7.45 10.67 19.09
CA GLY A 192 -6.60 11.69 19.67
C GLY A 192 -6.01 12.58 18.59
N ALA A 193 -6.50 13.82 18.55
CA ALA A 193 -6.02 14.81 17.61
C ALA A 193 -5.88 16.17 18.29
N THR A 194 -5.00 17.00 17.74
CA THR A 194 -4.85 18.40 18.11
C THR A 194 -4.76 19.23 16.85
N MET A 195 -5.27 20.45 16.88
CA MET A 195 -5.02 21.43 15.82
C MET A 195 -5.09 22.84 16.33
N ARG A 196 -4.42 23.75 15.60
CA ARG A 196 -4.45 25.19 15.85
C ARG A 196 -4.35 25.99 14.56
N PHE A 197 -5.02 27.12 14.51
CA PHE A 197 -4.84 28.08 13.44
C PHE A 197 -3.50 28.82 13.54
N VAL A 198 -2.85 28.96 12.39
CA VAL A 198 -1.60 29.72 12.23
C VAL A 198 -1.83 30.82 11.19
N GLY A 199 -2.06 32.05 11.66
CA GLY A 199 -2.49 33.14 10.78
C GLY A 199 -3.90 32.90 10.22
N ASP A 200 -4.18 33.45 9.03
CA ASP A 200 -5.53 33.51 8.48
C ASP A 200 -5.86 32.35 7.51
N ARG A 201 -4.83 31.66 6.98
CA ARG A 201 -5.01 30.67 5.91
C ARG A 201 -4.34 29.34 6.20
N GLU A 202 -3.84 29.14 7.40
CA GLU A 202 -3.11 27.93 7.74
C GLU A 202 -3.62 27.33 9.04
N ILE A 203 -3.69 26.01 9.07
CA ILE A 203 -3.95 25.19 10.25
C ILE A 203 -2.90 24.09 10.32
N GLU A 204 -2.44 23.78 11.53
CA GLU A 204 -1.50 22.70 11.80
C GLU A 204 -2.00 21.83 12.93
N GLY A 205 -1.51 20.62 13.01
CA GLY A 205 -1.91 19.70 14.07
C GLY A 205 -1.27 18.33 14.01
N THR A 206 -1.85 17.46 14.84
CA THR A 206 -1.46 16.06 14.96
C THR A 206 -2.69 15.16 15.02
N LYS A 207 -2.53 13.90 14.59
CA LYS A 207 -3.48 12.82 14.83
C LYS A 207 -2.71 11.57 15.25
N LEU A 208 -3.23 10.82 16.21
CA LEU A 208 -2.75 9.48 16.48
C LEU A 208 -3.37 8.50 15.48
N LEU A 209 -2.53 7.68 14.90
CA LEU A 209 -2.85 6.54 14.03
C LEU A 209 -2.37 5.26 14.70
N GLY A 210 -2.88 4.10 14.31
CA GLY A 210 -2.32 2.86 14.81
C GLY A 210 -3.34 1.78 15.11
N THR A 211 -2.85 0.80 15.87
CA THR A 211 -3.49 -0.48 16.16
C THR A 211 -3.77 -1.34 14.92
N PHE A 212 -2.89 -1.22 13.91
CA PHE A 212 -2.93 -2.03 12.70
C PHE A 212 -3.11 -3.52 13.03
N CYS A 213 -4.06 -4.18 12.38
CA CYS A 213 -4.44 -5.57 12.67
C CYS A 213 -4.63 -5.88 14.18
N TYR A 214 -5.19 -4.92 14.94
CA TYR A 214 -5.41 -5.01 16.40
C TYR A 214 -4.14 -5.17 17.26
N VAL A 215 -2.98 -4.74 16.75
CA VAL A 215 -1.72 -4.70 17.52
C VAL A 215 -1.70 -3.43 18.40
N PRO A 216 -2.01 -3.51 19.70
CA PRO A 216 -2.30 -2.33 20.53
C PRO A 216 -1.09 -1.42 20.76
N GLN A 217 0.14 -1.93 20.60
CA GLN A 217 1.38 -1.15 20.72
C GLN A 217 1.77 -0.41 19.44
N SER A 218 1.12 -0.69 18.31
CA SER A 218 1.44 -0.08 17.01
C SER A 218 0.76 1.29 16.86
N VAL A 219 1.06 2.23 17.76
CA VAL A 219 0.51 3.60 17.75
C VAL A 219 1.60 4.60 17.42
N PHE A 220 1.31 5.53 16.52
CA PHE A 220 2.23 6.56 16.05
C PHE A 220 1.49 7.87 15.70
N PRO A 221 2.13 9.05 15.85
CA PRO A 221 1.55 10.32 15.44
C PRO A 221 1.81 10.60 13.96
N ILE A 222 0.82 11.21 13.29
CA ILE A 222 1.02 11.97 12.06
C ILE A 222 0.92 13.46 12.39
N TYR A 223 1.80 14.26 11.82
CA TYR A 223 1.83 15.70 11.91
C TYR A 223 1.46 16.30 10.56
N PHE A 224 0.67 17.36 10.56
CA PHE A 224 0.23 17.99 9.33
C PHE A 224 0.26 19.52 9.39
N VAL A 225 0.39 20.13 8.22
CA VAL A 225 0.16 21.55 7.97
C VAL A 225 -0.72 21.66 6.74
N MET A 226 -1.87 22.31 6.87
CA MET A 226 -2.80 22.58 5.77
C MET A 226 -2.87 24.07 5.49
N ARG A 227 -2.74 24.45 4.23
CA ARG A 227 -2.72 25.85 3.78
C ARG A 227 -3.74 26.09 2.67
N LEU A 228 -4.47 27.19 2.77
CA LEU A 228 -5.49 27.61 1.81
C LEU A 228 -4.95 28.69 0.86
N SER A 229 -5.34 28.64 -0.42
CA SER A 229 -4.99 29.68 -1.40
C SER A 229 -5.73 30.99 -1.18
N LYS A 230 -6.93 30.94 -0.57
CA LYS A 230 -7.79 32.09 -0.30
C LYS A 230 -7.98 32.28 1.21
N THR A 231 -7.96 33.53 1.67
CA THR A 231 -8.30 33.87 3.07
C THR A 231 -9.79 33.65 3.31
N PRO A 232 -10.16 32.81 4.30
CA PRO A 232 -11.57 32.62 4.65
C PRO A 232 -12.18 33.88 5.30
N LYS A 233 -13.48 34.08 5.09
CA LYS A 233 -14.26 35.12 5.73
C LYS A 233 -14.45 34.87 7.24
N LYS A 234 -14.60 33.59 7.58
CA LYS A 234 -14.69 33.08 8.95
C LYS A 234 -14.06 31.70 9.02
N SER A 235 -13.64 31.30 10.19
CA SER A 235 -13.18 29.96 10.48
C SER A 235 -13.50 29.58 11.93
N GLY A 236 -13.42 28.31 12.22
CA GLY A 236 -13.66 27.79 13.57
C GLY A 236 -13.39 26.29 13.63
N TYR A 237 -13.72 25.74 14.79
CA TYR A 237 -13.59 24.33 15.08
C TYR A 237 -14.94 23.69 15.36
N TRP A 238 -14.99 22.36 15.27
CA TRP A 238 -16.04 21.57 15.90
C TRP A 238 -15.45 20.49 16.79
N LYS A 239 -16.27 20.01 17.72
CA LYS A 239 -15.99 18.80 18.51
C LYS A 239 -17.29 18.06 18.74
N LYS A 240 -17.28 16.75 18.53
CA LYS A 240 -18.38 15.89 18.89
C LYS A 240 -18.41 15.70 20.41
N GLN A 241 -19.54 15.96 21.02
CA GLN A 241 -19.78 15.75 22.45
C GLN A 241 -20.58 14.46 22.60
N ARG A 242 -19.93 13.38 22.97
CA ARG A 242 -20.57 12.09 23.22
C ARG A 242 -21.29 12.11 24.58
N PRO A 243 -22.49 11.53 24.70
CA PRO A 243 -23.10 11.30 26.00
C PRO A 243 -22.22 10.37 26.85
N MET A 244 -22.12 10.64 28.14
CA MET A 244 -21.39 9.79 29.07
C MET A 244 -22.29 8.63 29.53
N THR A 245 -22.64 7.73 28.62
CA THR A 245 -23.41 6.50 28.90
C THR A 245 -22.66 5.30 28.37
N ALA A 246 -22.87 4.12 28.96
CA ALA A 246 -22.21 2.88 28.50
C ALA A 246 -22.59 2.53 27.05
N GLU A 247 -23.80 2.86 26.62
CA GLU A 247 -24.27 2.66 25.23
C GLU A 247 -23.51 3.56 24.25
N ALA A 248 -23.13 4.78 24.67
CA ALA A 248 -22.40 5.71 23.81
C ALA A 248 -20.91 5.38 23.65
N GLU A 249 -20.34 4.49 24.47
CA GLU A 249 -18.97 3.99 24.27
C GLU A 249 -18.85 3.12 23.03
N TRP A 250 -19.94 2.44 22.67
CA TRP A 250 -19.99 1.49 21.55
C TRP A 250 -20.73 2.03 20.32
N ASP A 251 -21.39 3.19 20.45
CA ASP A 251 -22.06 3.86 19.36
C ASP A 251 -21.27 5.11 18.94
N ASP A 252 -20.46 4.97 17.90
CA ASP A 252 -19.68 6.06 17.30
C ASP A 252 -20.57 7.11 16.59
N THR A 253 -21.86 6.83 16.35
CA THR A 253 -22.83 7.80 15.86
C THR A 253 -23.42 8.66 16.96
N ALA A 254 -23.33 8.26 18.24
CA ALA A 254 -23.88 8.99 19.37
C ALA A 254 -23.17 10.34 19.59
N GLY A 255 -23.94 11.32 20.06
CA GLY A 255 -23.42 12.63 20.41
C GLY A 255 -23.82 13.73 19.45
N LYS A 256 -23.49 14.96 19.81
CA LYS A 256 -23.82 16.18 19.06
C LYS A 256 -22.57 16.99 18.80
N TYR A 257 -22.46 17.51 17.59
CA TYR A 257 -21.37 18.42 17.22
C TYR A 257 -21.61 19.81 17.81
N LYS A 258 -20.58 20.34 18.47
CA LYS A 258 -20.55 21.71 18.98
C LYS A 258 -19.54 22.52 18.19
N LEU A 259 -19.99 23.66 17.67
CA LEU A 259 -19.17 24.61 16.94
C LEU A 259 -18.48 25.58 17.89
N TYR A 260 -17.24 25.93 17.58
CA TYR A 260 -16.42 26.91 18.26
C TYR A 260 -15.87 27.91 17.24
N ASN A 261 -15.94 29.18 17.52
CA ASN A 261 -15.34 30.21 16.67
C ASN A 261 -13.82 30.25 16.85
N ALA A 262 -13.10 30.82 15.87
CA ALA A 262 -11.63 30.87 15.83
C ALA A 262 -10.97 31.75 16.93
N TYR A 263 -11.75 32.41 17.81
CA TYR A 263 -11.14 33.02 19.00
C TYR A 263 -10.44 32.01 19.91
N ARG A 264 -10.87 30.76 19.85
CA ARG A 264 -10.15 29.64 20.43
C ARG A 264 -9.00 29.27 19.49
N ARG A 265 -7.76 29.38 19.98
CA ARG A 265 -6.57 29.20 19.14
C ARG A 265 -6.25 27.75 18.85
N ASP A 266 -6.65 26.83 19.72
CA ASP A 266 -6.38 25.39 19.62
C ASP A 266 -7.59 24.56 20.07
N ILE A 267 -7.61 23.31 19.64
CA ILE A 267 -8.57 22.29 20.07
C ILE A 267 -7.89 20.93 20.13
N SER A 268 -8.37 20.07 21.04
CA SER A 268 -7.94 18.68 21.15
C SER A 268 -9.13 17.77 21.40
N GLY A 269 -9.03 16.53 20.95
CA GLY A 269 -10.06 15.50 21.16
C GLY A 269 -10.01 14.43 20.08
N ASP A 270 -10.96 13.52 20.13
CA ASP A 270 -11.08 12.41 19.21
C ASP A 270 -11.82 12.85 17.93
N ASP A 271 -13.08 13.24 18.07
CA ASP A 271 -13.92 13.70 16.96
C ASP A 271 -13.87 15.23 16.87
N ILE A 272 -12.79 15.77 16.31
CA ILE A 272 -12.61 17.21 16.11
C ILE A 272 -12.40 17.53 14.64
N GLY A 273 -12.73 18.78 14.29
CA GLY A 273 -12.47 19.28 12.94
C GLY A 273 -12.43 20.82 12.89
N ALA A 274 -12.11 21.34 11.72
CA ALA A 274 -12.08 22.77 11.44
C ALA A 274 -12.89 23.08 10.18
N TRP A 275 -13.50 24.26 10.18
CA TRP A 275 -14.25 24.79 9.04
C TRP A 275 -13.74 26.17 8.65
N PHE A 276 -13.82 26.46 7.34
CA PHE A 276 -13.40 27.71 6.73
C PHE A 276 -14.49 28.17 5.76
N ASP A 277 -15.06 29.37 6.00
CA ASP A 277 -16.14 29.93 5.19
C ASP A 277 -15.62 30.92 4.15
N PHE A 278 -16.22 30.86 2.97
CA PHE A 278 -15.92 31.76 1.85
C PHE A 278 -17.19 32.26 1.19
N ASP A 279 -17.12 33.41 0.55
CA ASP A 279 -18.04 33.81 -0.51
C ASP A 279 -17.32 33.52 -1.84
N THR A 280 -17.93 32.72 -2.71
CA THR A 280 -17.35 32.33 -4.01
C THR A 280 -18.15 32.88 -5.17
N GLU A 281 -17.47 33.25 -6.26
CA GLU A 281 -18.09 33.51 -7.57
C GLU A 281 -18.18 32.21 -8.38
N GLU A 282 -18.96 32.23 -9.45
CA GLU A 282 -19.12 31.07 -10.34
C GLU A 282 -17.80 30.65 -10.96
N GLY A 283 -17.42 29.40 -10.77
CA GLY A 283 -16.16 28.84 -11.28
C GLY A 283 -14.91 29.24 -10.49
N GLU A 284 -15.07 29.87 -9.32
CA GLU A 284 -13.93 30.25 -8.48
C GLU A 284 -13.23 29.01 -7.92
N GLN A 285 -11.90 29.00 -7.99
CA GLN A 285 -11.05 27.93 -7.53
C GLN A 285 -10.40 28.28 -6.18
N ILE A 286 -10.49 27.35 -5.25
CA ILE A 286 -9.77 27.42 -3.97
C ILE A 286 -8.88 26.16 -3.91
N GLU A 287 -7.58 26.37 -3.70
CA GLU A 287 -6.64 25.29 -3.47
C GLU A 287 -6.45 25.06 -1.97
N VAL A 288 -6.37 23.77 -1.62
CA VAL A 288 -5.93 23.27 -0.32
C VAL A 288 -4.60 22.53 -0.55
N ARG A 289 -3.61 22.86 0.24
CA ARG A 289 -2.28 22.26 0.20
C ARG A 289 -1.96 21.66 1.55
N MET A 290 -1.62 20.37 1.59
CA MET A 290 -1.31 19.67 2.84
C MET A 290 0.08 19.07 2.77
N GLY A 291 0.90 19.34 3.79
CA GLY A 291 2.16 18.66 4.05
C GLY A 291 2.04 17.79 5.28
N VAL A 292 2.64 16.60 5.24
CA VAL A 292 2.65 15.65 6.36
C VAL A 292 4.06 15.27 6.75
N SER A 293 4.21 14.82 8.00
CA SER A 293 5.45 14.27 8.56
C SER A 293 5.11 13.28 9.67
N PHE A 294 5.97 12.30 9.89
CA PHE A 294 5.90 11.41 11.04
C PHE A 294 6.87 11.80 12.15
N THR A 295 7.53 12.97 12.04
CA THR A 295 8.52 13.44 13.02
C THR A 295 8.06 14.69 13.77
N SER A 296 7.53 15.71 13.06
CA SER A 296 7.09 16.96 13.70
C SER A 296 6.22 17.83 12.77
N ILE A 297 5.46 18.75 13.38
CA ILE A 297 4.75 19.83 12.65
C ILE A 297 5.73 20.71 11.87
N ALA A 298 6.92 20.98 12.43
CA ALA A 298 7.93 21.79 11.76
C ALA A 298 8.42 21.12 10.46
N ASN A 299 8.59 19.81 10.48
CA ASN A 299 9.01 19.04 9.30
C ASN A 299 7.85 18.91 8.29
N ALA A 300 6.59 18.75 8.74
CA ALA A 300 5.43 18.80 7.84
C ALA A 300 5.36 20.15 7.09
N ARG A 301 5.67 21.25 7.79
CA ARG A 301 5.78 22.60 7.18
C ARG A 301 6.93 22.68 6.20
N GLU A 302 8.12 22.19 6.57
CA GLU A 302 9.29 22.19 5.70
C GLU A 302 9.04 21.36 4.43
N ASN A 303 8.40 20.20 4.55
CA ASN A 303 7.99 19.38 3.42
C ASN A 303 7.08 20.17 2.47
N LEU A 304 6.05 20.86 3.02
CA LEU A 304 5.15 21.69 2.25
C LEU A 304 5.86 22.84 1.55
N ASP A 305 6.70 23.57 2.27
CA ASP A 305 7.42 24.74 1.75
C ASP A 305 8.43 24.36 0.68
N LYS A 306 9.11 23.22 0.80
CA LYS A 306 10.14 22.78 -0.16
C LYS A 306 9.55 22.14 -1.41
N GLU A 307 8.53 21.29 -1.26
CA GLU A 307 7.97 20.55 -2.40
C GLU A 307 6.99 21.39 -3.21
N GLN A 308 6.38 22.41 -2.60
CA GLN A 308 5.34 23.22 -3.26
C GLN A 308 5.72 24.70 -3.45
N ALA A 309 7.00 25.06 -3.25
CA ALA A 309 7.46 26.41 -3.56
C ALA A 309 7.18 26.73 -5.04
N ASP A 310 6.38 27.77 -5.30
CA ASP A 310 6.03 28.25 -6.63
C ASP A 310 5.41 27.19 -7.59
N LEU A 311 4.93 26.06 -7.06
CA LEU A 311 4.36 24.96 -7.81
C LEU A 311 2.86 25.17 -8.05
N SER A 312 2.43 25.31 -9.31
CA SER A 312 1.01 25.33 -9.66
C SER A 312 0.41 23.93 -9.61
N PHE A 313 -0.90 23.82 -9.43
CA PHE A 313 -1.62 22.54 -9.49
C PHE A 313 -1.34 21.79 -10.80
N ASP A 314 -1.44 22.47 -11.94
CA ASP A 314 -1.27 21.85 -13.24
C ASP A 314 0.17 21.36 -13.47
N THR A 315 1.17 22.13 -13.02
CA THR A 315 2.58 21.69 -13.03
C THR A 315 2.82 20.49 -12.12
N ALA A 316 2.23 20.47 -10.92
CA ALA A 316 2.33 19.34 -9.99
C ALA A 316 1.75 18.07 -10.61
N ARG A 317 0.56 18.15 -11.21
CA ARG A 317 -0.10 17.05 -11.91
C ARG A 317 0.75 16.53 -13.07
N GLU A 318 1.31 17.41 -13.88
CA GLU A 318 2.17 17.03 -15.00
C GLU A 318 3.46 16.35 -14.49
N ASN A 319 4.09 16.89 -13.47
CA ASN A 319 5.28 16.30 -12.85
C ASN A 319 4.99 14.89 -12.32
N ALA A 320 3.88 14.70 -11.62
CA ALA A 320 3.48 13.39 -11.11
C ALA A 320 3.27 12.38 -12.25
N ARG A 321 2.56 12.78 -13.32
CA ARG A 321 2.38 11.94 -14.51
C ARG A 321 3.70 11.57 -15.18
N ASN A 322 4.61 12.55 -15.33
CA ASN A 322 5.91 12.34 -15.95
C ASN A 322 6.80 11.41 -15.12
N GLU A 323 6.79 11.55 -13.80
CA GLU A 323 7.53 10.64 -12.91
C GLU A 323 6.96 9.22 -12.96
N TRP A 324 5.63 9.05 -13.02
CA TRP A 324 5.00 7.75 -13.25
C TRP A 324 5.41 7.17 -14.60
N ASN A 325 5.35 7.95 -15.67
CA ASN A 325 5.74 7.45 -16.99
C ASN A 325 7.20 7.01 -17.02
N LYS A 326 8.10 7.78 -16.44
CA LYS A 326 9.53 7.43 -16.33
C LYS A 326 9.72 6.09 -15.61
N ASN A 327 9.01 5.85 -14.51
CA ASN A 327 9.13 4.61 -13.77
C ASN A 327 8.52 3.41 -14.53
N LEU A 328 7.34 3.59 -15.12
CA LEU A 328 6.66 2.55 -15.88
C LEU A 328 7.40 2.19 -17.18
N SER A 329 8.14 3.13 -17.76
CA SER A 329 9.00 2.89 -18.93
C SER A 329 10.26 2.06 -18.63
N ALA A 330 10.47 1.62 -17.39
CA ALA A 330 11.49 0.62 -17.07
C ALA A 330 11.22 -0.74 -17.74
N ILE A 331 9.96 -0.99 -18.12
CA ILE A 331 9.56 -2.15 -18.93
C ILE A 331 8.72 -1.65 -20.11
N GLU A 332 9.18 -1.92 -21.32
CA GLU A 332 8.41 -1.66 -22.54
C GLU A 332 7.81 -2.97 -23.05
N VAL A 333 6.48 -2.96 -23.28
CA VAL A 333 5.72 -4.11 -23.75
C VAL A 333 5.22 -3.86 -25.17
N GLU A 334 5.68 -4.69 -26.10
CA GLU A 334 5.19 -4.71 -27.47
C GLU A 334 4.22 -5.87 -27.71
N GLY A 335 3.28 -5.70 -28.64
CA GLY A 335 2.25 -6.70 -28.94
C GLY A 335 1.16 -6.75 -27.86
N GLY A 336 0.37 -7.82 -27.87
CA GLY A 336 -0.78 -7.98 -26.99
C GLY A 336 -1.95 -7.04 -27.32
N THR A 337 -3.05 -7.19 -26.57
CA THR A 337 -4.23 -6.32 -26.67
C THR A 337 -4.08 -5.10 -25.75
N GLU A 338 -4.90 -4.07 -25.98
CA GLU A 338 -5.00 -2.90 -25.10
C GLU A 338 -5.35 -3.33 -23.65
N GLU A 339 -6.24 -4.30 -23.51
CA GLU A 339 -6.61 -4.85 -22.21
C GLU A 339 -5.42 -5.52 -21.50
N GLN A 340 -4.65 -6.33 -22.22
CA GLN A 340 -3.45 -6.99 -21.65
C GLN A 340 -2.41 -5.96 -21.21
N LYS A 341 -2.20 -4.89 -22.00
CA LYS A 341 -1.30 -3.80 -21.62
C LYS A 341 -1.83 -3.03 -20.40
N THR A 342 -3.15 -2.80 -20.35
CA THR A 342 -3.80 -2.16 -19.20
C THR A 342 -3.59 -2.98 -17.92
N ILE A 343 -3.81 -4.29 -17.97
CA ILE A 343 -3.58 -5.19 -16.83
C ILE A 343 -2.11 -5.15 -16.41
N PHE A 344 -1.19 -5.28 -17.37
CA PHE A 344 0.25 -5.28 -17.10
C PHE A 344 0.73 -3.98 -16.44
N TYR A 345 0.43 -2.82 -17.06
CA TYR A 345 0.91 -1.54 -16.54
C TYR A 345 0.19 -1.13 -15.26
N THR A 346 -1.06 -1.55 -15.04
CA THR A 346 -1.75 -1.32 -13.77
C THR A 346 -1.15 -2.17 -12.65
N ALA A 347 -0.83 -3.43 -12.90
CA ALA A 347 -0.11 -4.27 -11.92
C ALA A 347 1.28 -3.69 -11.60
N PHE A 348 2.00 -3.21 -12.61
CA PHE A 348 3.30 -2.56 -12.41
C PHE A 348 3.18 -1.22 -11.66
N TYR A 349 2.12 -0.45 -11.89
CA TYR A 349 1.79 0.75 -11.13
C TYR A 349 1.58 0.42 -9.64
N HIS A 350 0.76 -0.61 -9.32
CA HIS A 350 0.51 -1.02 -7.93
C HIS A 350 1.79 -1.44 -7.21
N LEU A 351 2.70 -2.15 -7.89
CA LEU A 351 3.99 -2.56 -7.35
C LEU A 351 4.88 -1.37 -6.91
N LEU A 352 4.68 -0.19 -7.50
CA LEU A 352 5.46 1.02 -7.23
C LEU A 352 4.77 1.99 -6.25
N ILE A 353 3.67 1.59 -5.60
CA ILE A 353 3.03 2.40 -4.54
C ILE A 353 3.73 2.16 -3.21
N HIS A 354 3.87 0.90 -2.80
CA HIS A 354 4.57 0.48 -1.57
C HIS A 354 5.70 -0.51 -1.86
N PRO A 355 6.75 -0.57 -1.02
CA PRO A 355 7.09 0.32 0.08
C PRO A 355 7.28 1.76 -0.38
N ASN A 356 6.98 2.73 0.49
CA ASN A 356 7.12 4.16 0.19
C ASN A 356 8.14 4.85 1.12
N ILE A 357 8.57 6.03 0.74
CA ILE A 357 9.51 6.81 1.56
C ILE A 357 8.85 7.25 2.87
N LEU A 358 9.66 7.39 3.93
CA LEU A 358 9.22 7.84 5.25
C LEU A 358 9.90 9.13 5.70
N GLN A 359 11.13 9.39 5.26
CA GLN A 359 11.90 10.56 5.68
C GLN A 359 11.31 11.87 5.14
N ASP A 360 11.43 12.91 5.94
CA ASP A 360 11.18 14.30 5.57
C ASP A 360 12.22 14.84 4.57
N VAL A 361 11.96 16.00 3.97
CA VAL A 361 12.88 16.61 2.97
C VAL A 361 14.26 16.95 3.54
N ASN A 362 14.38 17.11 4.85
CA ASN A 362 15.64 17.34 5.56
C ASN A 362 16.35 16.06 5.98
N GLY A 363 15.75 14.89 5.69
CA GLY A 363 16.27 13.56 6.01
C GLY A 363 15.87 13.03 7.37
N ASP A 364 15.08 13.73 8.17
CA ASP A 364 14.57 13.25 9.45
C ASP A 364 13.52 12.15 9.24
N TYR A 365 13.53 11.13 10.10
CA TYR A 365 12.53 10.04 10.11
C TYR A 365 12.33 9.50 11.54
N PRO A 366 11.17 8.92 11.85
CA PRO A 366 10.98 8.26 13.14
C PRO A 366 11.82 6.98 13.20
N LEU A 367 12.63 6.83 14.25
CA LEU A 367 13.29 5.56 14.55
C LEU A 367 12.23 4.52 14.90
N ILE A 368 12.50 3.26 14.52
CA ILE A 368 11.56 2.17 14.78
C ILE A 368 11.28 2.04 16.28
N GLU A 369 10.03 1.65 16.63
CA GLU A 369 9.57 1.45 18.00
C GLU A 369 9.64 2.70 18.90
N ASN A 370 9.38 3.89 18.32
CA ASN A 370 9.40 5.18 19.03
C ASN A 370 10.75 5.48 19.73
N ALA A 371 11.85 4.96 19.20
CA ALA A 371 13.18 5.18 19.79
C ALA A 371 13.69 6.63 19.62
N GLY A 372 12.96 7.49 18.91
CA GLY A 372 13.28 8.89 18.71
C GLY A 372 13.25 9.30 17.24
N ILE A 373 14.07 10.28 16.86
CA ILE A 373 14.18 10.77 15.48
C ILE A 373 15.61 10.50 14.99
N GLY A 374 15.71 9.82 13.85
CA GLY A 374 16.94 9.62 13.11
C GLY A 374 17.06 10.60 11.94
N ARG A 375 18.22 10.59 11.29
CA ARG A 375 18.48 11.37 10.07
C ARG A 375 19.27 10.54 9.06
N THR A 376 18.83 10.57 7.81
CA THR A 376 19.48 9.86 6.71
C THR A 376 19.75 10.79 5.53
N ALA A 377 20.79 10.46 4.76
CA ALA A 377 21.06 11.06 3.45
C ALA A 377 20.52 10.20 2.28
N ARG A 378 20.10 8.95 2.56
CA ARG A 378 19.47 8.03 1.62
C ARG A 378 17.95 8.00 1.86
N ASN A 379 17.22 7.31 1.01
CA ASN A 379 15.80 7.09 1.26
C ASN A 379 15.62 6.10 2.40
N ARG A 380 14.77 6.45 3.36
CA ARG A 380 14.23 5.56 4.39
C ARG A 380 12.85 5.11 3.94
N TYR A 381 12.67 3.83 3.77
CA TYR A 381 11.39 3.26 3.37
C TYR A 381 10.57 2.77 4.56
N THR A 382 9.26 2.63 4.33
CA THR A 382 8.26 2.10 5.26
C THR A 382 7.17 1.34 4.51
N VAL A 383 6.20 0.78 5.25
CA VAL A 383 5.14 -0.09 4.73
C VAL A 383 5.76 -1.36 4.13
N PHE A 384 6.50 -2.05 4.97
CA PHE A 384 7.13 -3.31 4.61
C PHE A 384 6.26 -4.50 5.01
N SER A 385 5.32 -4.87 4.15
CA SER A 385 4.62 -6.15 4.20
C SER A 385 5.54 -7.24 3.62
N LEU A 386 6.58 -7.63 4.38
CA LEU A 386 7.64 -8.45 3.81
C LEU A 386 7.20 -9.88 3.51
N TRP A 387 6.23 -10.43 4.23
CA TRP A 387 5.66 -11.74 3.91
C TRP A 387 5.10 -11.82 2.49
N ASP A 388 4.53 -10.70 2.01
CA ASP A 388 4.01 -10.57 0.66
C ASP A 388 5.14 -10.24 -0.33
N THR A 389 5.91 -9.20 -0.03
CA THR A 389 6.81 -8.57 -1.01
C THR A 389 8.12 -9.35 -1.24
N TYR A 390 8.56 -10.22 -0.32
CA TYR A 390 9.79 -11.00 -0.50
C TYR A 390 9.68 -12.03 -1.64
N ARG A 391 8.47 -12.36 -2.06
CA ARG A 391 8.21 -13.39 -3.07
C ARG A 391 8.56 -12.95 -4.49
N ASN A 392 8.35 -11.65 -4.80
CA ASN A 392 8.59 -11.12 -6.15
C ASN A 392 8.95 -9.63 -6.22
N VAL A 393 8.41 -8.76 -5.35
CA VAL A 393 8.62 -7.30 -5.42
C VAL A 393 10.11 -6.94 -5.30
N HIS A 394 10.81 -7.45 -4.28
CA HIS A 394 12.22 -7.15 -4.05
C HIS A 394 13.14 -7.68 -5.17
N GLN A 395 12.79 -8.80 -5.78
CA GLN A 395 13.49 -9.34 -6.95
C GLN A 395 13.31 -8.42 -8.16
N MET A 396 12.10 -7.91 -8.37
CA MET A 396 11.81 -6.94 -9.42
C MET A 396 12.51 -5.61 -9.17
N MET A 397 12.51 -5.11 -7.92
CA MET A 397 13.24 -3.91 -7.53
C MET A 397 14.75 -4.07 -7.78
N THR A 398 15.33 -5.22 -7.44
CA THR A 398 16.75 -5.50 -7.71
C THR A 398 17.07 -5.45 -9.21
N LEU A 399 16.14 -5.89 -10.06
CA LEU A 399 16.31 -5.91 -11.51
C LEU A 399 16.12 -4.52 -12.14
N LEU A 400 15.09 -3.78 -11.76
CA LEU A 400 14.65 -2.55 -12.42
C LEU A 400 15.10 -1.27 -11.70
N PHE A 401 15.18 -1.31 -10.37
CA PHE A 401 15.45 -0.16 -9.51
C PHE A 401 16.47 -0.49 -8.41
N PRO A 402 17.69 -0.94 -8.78
CA PRO A 402 18.66 -1.44 -7.81
C PRO A 402 19.03 -0.44 -6.72
N ASP A 403 19.09 0.85 -7.03
CA ASP A 403 19.39 1.90 -6.04
C ASP A 403 18.31 1.95 -4.94
N ARG A 404 17.02 1.81 -5.32
CA ARG A 404 15.91 1.76 -4.37
C ARG A 404 15.96 0.49 -3.52
N GLN A 405 16.27 -0.65 -4.14
CA GLN A 405 16.43 -1.90 -3.40
C GLN A 405 17.56 -1.80 -2.39
N MET A 406 18.67 -1.17 -2.75
CA MET A 406 19.79 -0.95 -1.82
C MET A 406 19.41 -0.03 -0.66
N ASP A 407 18.63 1.03 -0.90
CA ASP A 407 18.10 1.90 0.15
C ASP A 407 17.15 1.12 1.10
N MET A 408 16.36 0.15 0.58
CA MET A 408 15.52 -0.73 1.40
C MET A 408 16.36 -1.68 2.26
N ILE A 409 17.43 -2.26 1.70
CA ILE A 409 18.36 -3.11 2.47
C ILE A 409 19.04 -2.30 3.59
N ASP A 410 19.51 -1.10 3.29
CA ASP A 410 20.06 -0.19 4.32
C ASP A 410 19.02 0.14 5.40
N THR A 411 17.76 0.31 4.99
CA THR A 411 16.63 0.52 5.92
C THR A 411 16.49 -0.65 6.89
N PHE A 412 16.52 -1.90 6.41
CA PHE A 412 16.41 -3.10 7.28
C PHE A 412 17.57 -3.19 8.27
N ILE A 413 18.79 -2.93 7.81
CA ILE A 413 19.98 -2.98 8.66
C ILE A 413 19.95 -1.87 9.70
N ASN A 414 19.48 -0.68 9.34
CA ASN A 414 19.32 0.42 10.28
C ASN A 414 18.22 0.13 11.32
N MET A 415 17.10 -0.49 10.93
CA MET A 415 16.08 -0.95 11.88
C MET A 415 16.67 -1.95 12.89
N TYR A 416 17.53 -2.87 12.44
CA TYR A 416 18.24 -3.76 13.38
C TYR A 416 19.13 -2.98 14.35
N LYS A 417 19.86 -1.97 13.89
CA LYS A 417 20.71 -1.12 14.75
C LYS A 417 19.89 -0.28 15.74
N GLU A 418 18.71 0.14 15.35
CA GLU A 418 17.80 0.99 16.13
C GLU A 418 17.03 0.21 17.19
N TRP A 419 16.56 -0.98 16.86
CA TRP A 419 15.62 -1.76 17.68
C TRP A 419 16.15 -3.16 18.08
N GLY A 420 17.10 -3.67 17.33
CA GLY A 420 17.74 -4.95 17.60
C GLY A 420 17.17 -6.14 16.81
N TRP A 421 16.24 -5.93 15.86
CA TRP A 421 15.68 -6.96 14.99
C TRP A 421 15.54 -6.45 13.56
N LEU A 422 15.58 -7.36 12.59
CA LEU A 422 15.18 -7.07 11.21
C LEU A 422 13.65 -6.92 11.13
N PRO A 423 13.12 -6.11 10.19
CA PRO A 423 11.67 -5.93 10.06
C PRO A 423 10.99 -7.20 9.54
N LYS A 424 9.73 -7.35 9.91
CA LYS A 424 8.80 -8.38 9.43
C LYS A 424 7.61 -7.74 8.72
N TRP A 425 6.89 -6.86 9.41
CA TRP A 425 5.78 -6.09 8.90
C TRP A 425 5.78 -4.68 9.50
N GLU A 426 6.70 -3.85 9.03
CA GLU A 426 6.91 -2.50 9.57
C GLU A 426 5.96 -1.48 8.92
N LEU A 427 5.37 -0.61 9.75
CA LEU A 427 4.44 0.45 9.35
C LEU A 427 4.77 1.76 10.08
N PHE A 428 5.23 2.77 9.32
CA PHE A 428 5.52 4.13 9.77
C PHE A 428 6.39 4.22 11.03
N GLY A 429 7.41 3.36 11.11
CA GLY A 429 8.33 3.29 12.25
C GLY A 429 7.83 2.40 13.41
N ARG A 430 6.82 1.57 13.19
CA ARG A 430 6.34 0.57 14.15
C ARG A 430 6.39 -0.82 13.55
N GLU A 431 6.89 -1.78 14.30
CA GLU A 431 6.82 -3.18 13.89
C GLU A 431 5.51 -3.80 14.38
N THR A 432 4.70 -4.28 13.46
CA THR A 432 3.39 -4.83 13.80
C THR A 432 3.43 -6.31 14.12
N MET A 433 4.49 -7.03 13.78
CA MET A 433 4.62 -8.49 13.86
C MET A 433 3.53 -9.28 13.13
N THR A 434 2.78 -8.63 12.27
CA THR A 434 1.74 -9.26 11.46
C THR A 434 2.36 -10.25 10.49
N MET A 435 1.59 -11.29 10.11
CA MET A 435 1.94 -12.35 9.16
C MET A 435 3.10 -13.26 9.61
N GLU A 436 3.59 -14.09 8.69
CA GLU A 436 4.38 -15.27 8.98
C GLU A 436 5.88 -15.07 8.75
N GLY A 437 6.69 -15.85 9.47
CA GLY A 437 8.08 -16.09 9.12
C GLY A 437 9.07 -14.99 9.51
N ASP A 438 10.17 -14.98 8.76
CA ASP A 438 11.34 -14.09 8.91
C ASP A 438 11.80 -13.63 7.52
N PRO A 439 10.93 -12.88 6.82
CA PRO A 439 11.07 -12.65 5.37
C PRO A 439 12.18 -11.67 4.98
N ALA A 440 12.73 -10.89 5.91
CA ALA A 440 13.86 -10.00 5.62
C ALA A 440 15.12 -10.79 5.18
N LEU A 441 15.32 -12.01 5.69
CA LEU A 441 16.48 -12.83 5.37
C LEU A 441 16.58 -13.16 3.88
N PRO A 442 15.56 -13.76 3.24
CA PRO A 442 15.64 -14.05 1.81
C PRO A 442 15.78 -12.78 0.96
N VAL A 443 15.20 -11.64 1.35
CA VAL A 443 15.35 -10.37 0.61
C VAL A 443 16.80 -9.89 0.59
N ILE A 444 17.47 -9.86 1.75
CA ILE A 444 18.86 -9.42 1.87
C ILE A 444 19.78 -10.37 1.11
N VAL A 445 19.59 -11.67 1.29
CA VAL A 445 20.44 -12.69 0.67
C VAL A 445 20.28 -12.72 -0.85
N ASP A 446 19.05 -12.65 -1.37
CA ASP A 446 18.80 -12.60 -2.81
C ASP A 446 19.45 -11.38 -3.46
N THR A 447 19.30 -10.19 -2.82
CA THR A 447 19.95 -8.95 -3.28
C THR A 447 21.48 -9.11 -3.35
N TRP A 448 22.08 -9.64 -2.29
CA TRP A 448 23.53 -9.86 -2.24
C TRP A 448 24.01 -10.89 -3.26
N MET A 449 23.29 -12.00 -3.46
CA MET A 449 23.61 -13.05 -4.41
C MET A 449 23.54 -12.57 -5.86
N LYS A 450 22.69 -11.59 -6.17
CA LYS A 450 22.62 -10.93 -7.47
C LYS A 450 23.76 -9.92 -7.72
N GLY A 451 24.64 -9.71 -6.74
CA GLY A 451 25.85 -8.91 -6.89
C GLY A 451 25.76 -7.50 -6.27
N PHE A 452 24.64 -7.12 -5.69
CA PHE A 452 24.45 -5.85 -4.99
C PHE A 452 24.91 -5.98 -3.54
N ARG A 453 26.12 -5.53 -3.23
CA ARG A 453 26.85 -5.85 -1.99
C ARG A 453 27.29 -4.63 -1.19
N ASP A 454 26.92 -3.43 -1.61
CA ASP A 454 27.31 -2.17 -0.98
C ASP A 454 26.41 -1.86 0.23
N PHE A 455 26.45 -2.74 1.24
CA PHE A 455 25.79 -2.56 2.53
C PHE A 455 26.60 -3.23 3.64
N ASP A 456 26.22 -3.00 4.90
CA ASP A 456 26.89 -3.56 6.07
C ASP A 456 26.59 -5.06 6.22
N VAL A 457 27.37 -5.86 5.49
CA VAL A 457 27.23 -7.34 5.39
C VAL A 457 27.41 -8.02 6.74
N GLU A 458 28.33 -7.52 7.58
CA GLU A 458 28.62 -8.10 8.90
C GLU A 458 27.43 -7.93 9.85
N THR A 459 26.89 -6.72 9.93
CA THR A 459 25.70 -6.46 10.73
C THR A 459 24.48 -7.22 10.19
N ALA A 460 24.30 -7.32 8.87
CA ALA A 460 23.22 -8.10 8.27
C ALA A 460 23.33 -9.58 8.66
N TYR A 461 24.53 -10.17 8.58
CA TYR A 461 24.75 -11.54 8.97
C TYR A 461 24.49 -11.78 10.47
N GLU A 462 24.98 -10.90 11.35
CA GLU A 462 24.73 -10.95 12.80
C GLU A 462 23.22 -10.92 13.09
N ALA A 463 22.48 -10.00 12.48
CA ALA A 463 21.04 -9.86 12.64
C ALA A 463 20.27 -11.13 12.24
N MET A 464 20.64 -11.73 11.11
CA MET A 464 20.03 -12.98 10.63
C MET A 464 20.31 -14.15 11.59
N VAL A 465 21.57 -14.30 12.05
CA VAL A 465 21.93 -15.35 13.00
C VAL A 465 21.20 -15.17 14.32
N LYS A 466 21.10 -13.92 14.81
CA LYS A 466 20.34 -13.58 16.01
C LYS A 466 18.89 -14.03 15.89
N SER A 467 18.21 -13.68 14.81
CA SER A 467 16.83 -14.06 14.56
C SER A 467 16.66 -15.60 14.53
N ALA A 468 17.58 -16.32 13.89
CA ALA A 468 17.54 -17.77 13.74
C ALA A 468 17.99 -18.57 14.98
N THR A 469 18.45 -17.92 16.07
CA THR A 469 19.05 -18.64 17.22
C THR A 469 18.63 -18.13 18.59
N THR A 470 18.05 -16.93 18.71
CA THR A 470 17.59 -16.40 20.00
C THR A 470 16.37 -17.18 20.47
N PRO A 471 16.30 -17.58 21.78
CA PRO A 471 15.14 -18.28 22.33
C PRO A 471 13.82 -17.52 22.13
N GLY A 472 12.73 -18.26 21.91
CA GLY A 472 11.42 -17.70 21.49
C GLY A 472 10.84 -16.67 22.46
N LYS A 473 11.03 -16.83 23.77
CA LYS A 473 10.60 -15.84 24.78
C LYS A 473 11.21 -14.45 24.61
N ASP A 474 12.38 -14.35 23.97
CA ASP A 474 13.13 -13.11 23.73
C ASP A 474 13.22 -12.78 22.22
N ASN A 475 12.50 -13.53 21.37
CA ASN A 475 12.53 -13.44 19.92
C ASN A 475 11.14 -13.10 19.36
N PRO A 476 10.84 -11.82 19.13
CA PRO A 476 9.52 -11.43 18.64
C PRO A 476 9.27 -11.87 17.17
N VAL A 477 10.34 -12.07 16.38
CA VAL A 477 10.24 -12.45 14.98
C VAL A 477 9.93 -13.93 14.81
N ARG A 478 10.54 -14.79 15.67
CA ARG A 478 10.35 -16.25 15.65
C ARG A 478 9.94 -16.77 17.03
N PRO A 479 8.71 -16.53 17.49
CA PRO A 479 8.27 -16.93 18.84
C PRO A 479 8.28 -18.44 19.05
N ASP A 480 8.12 -19.26 18.01
CA ASP A 480 8.09 -20.74 18.06
C ASP A 480 9.46 -21.41 17.89
N ILE A 481 10.53 -20.63 17.87
CA ILE A 481 11.86 -21.11 17.51
C ILE A 481 12.38 -22.24 18.40
N ASP A 482 12.03 -22.26 19.68
CA ASP A 482 12.51 -23.28 20.61
C ASP A 482 12.03 -24.69 20.21
N GLU A 483 10.76 -24.85 19.88
CA GLU A 483 10.20 -26.12 19.39
C GLU A 483 10.70 -26.44 18.00
N TYR A 484 10.80 -25.43 17.12
CA TYR A 484 11.37 -25.57 15.77
C TYR A 484 12.81 -26.10 15.80
N LEU A 485 13.69 -25.53 16.62
CA LEU A 485 15.08 -25.98 16.73
C LEU A 485 15.21 -27.37 17.35
N LYS A 486 14.36 -27.68 18.34
CA LYS A 486 14.37 -28.97 19.05
C LYS A 486 13.86 -30.12 18.19
N ARG A 487 12.81 -29.90 17.41
CA ARG A 487 12.07 -30.94 16.68
C ARG A 487 12.32 -30.95 15.19
N GLY A 488 12.75 -29.82 14.62
CA GLY A 488 12.81 -29.57 13.19
C GLY A 488 11.44 -29.24 12.57
N TYR A 489 10.44 -28.92 13.42
CA TYR A 489 9.10 -28.47 13.03
C TYR A 489 8.44 -27.68 14.18
N CYS A 490 7.45 -26.85 13.87
CA CYS A 490 6.57 -26.22 14.86
C CYS A 490 5.37 -27.16 15.12
N PRO A 491 5.14 -27.61 16.38
CA PRO A 491 3.98 -28.43 16.70
C PRO A 491 2.71 -27.58 16.70
N MET A 492 1.57 -28.20 16.41
CA MET A 492 0.30 -27.49 16.30
C MET A 492 -0.11 -26.80 17.60
N GLU A 493 0.29 -27.34 18.74
CA GLU A 493 0.01 -26.77 20.06
C GLU A 493 0.76 -25.47 20.34
N SER A 494 1.82 -25.14 19.59
CA SER A 494 2.49 -23.85 19.72
C SER A 494 1.66 -22.72 19.09
N GLN A 495 1.07 -22.98 17.93
CA GLN A 495 0.11 -22.07 17.27
C GLN A 495 -0.87 -22.87 16.41
N TYR A 496 -2.13 -22.89 16.80
CA TYR A 496 -3.16 -23.69 16.14
C TYR A 496 -3.27 -23.42 14.64
N ASP A 497 -3.38 -22.15 14.27
CA ASP A 497 -3.66 -21.74 12.89
C ASP A 497 -2.41 -21.57 12.01
N ASN A 498 -1.20 -21.60 12.59
CA ASN A 498 0.00 -21.11 11.91
C ASN A 498 1.19 -22.07 11.93
N SER A 499 1.14 -23.17 12.64
CA SER A 499 2.33 -23.99 12.94
C SER A 499 3.08 -24.45 11.68
N VAL A 500 2.37 -24.90 10.64
CA VAL A 500 2.97 -25.31 9.37
C VAL A 500 3.45 -24.09 8.58
N SER A 501 2.60 -23.05 8.50
CA SER A 501 2.92 -21.82 7.78
C SER A 501 4.18 -21.15 8.33
N HIS A 502 4.27 -20.96 9.66
CA HIS A 502 5.48 -20.43 10.31
C HIS A 502 6.72 -21.27 10.00
N ALA A 503 6.62 -22.60 10.16
CA ALA A 503 7.76 -23.47 9.92
C ALA A 503 8.23 -23.42 8.46
N LEU A 504 7.32 -23.37 7.49
CA LEU A 504 7.67 -23.27 6.07
C LEU A 504 8.44 -22.00 5.77
N GLU A 505 8.01 -20.87 6.31
CA GLU A 505 8.69 -19.58 6.17
C GLU A 505 10.08 -19.60 6.86
N TYR A 506 10.19 -20.22 8.03
CA TYR A 506 11.50 -20.39 8.70
C TYR A 506 12.45 -21.25 7.88
N TYR A 507 11.98 -22.30 7.18
CA TYR A 507 12.83 -23.12 6.31
C TYR A 507 13.36 -22.31 5.12
N VAL A 508 12.55 -21.43 4.53
CA VAL A 508 12.99 -20.54 3.45
C VAL A 508 14.06 -19.56 3.97
N ALA A 509 13.82 -18.94 5.12
CA ALA A 509 14.76 -18.02 5.76
C ALA A 509 16.07 -18.70 6.15
N ASP A 510 16.03 -19.90 6.74
CA ASP A 510 17.21 -20.68 7.10
C ASP A 510 18.01 -21.14 5.86
N TYR A 511 17.34 -21.49 4.78
CA TYR A 511 18.02 -21.80 3.52
C TYR A 511 18.76 -20.58 2.95
N ALA A 512 18.11 -19.40 3.00
CA ALA A 512 18.74 -18.15 2.61
C ALA A 512 19.98 -17.86 3.48
N LEU A 513 19.85 -17.98 4.80
CA LEU A 513 20.97 -17.80 5.75
C LEU A 513 22.10 -18.83 5.50
N SER A 514 21.77 -20.10 5.26
CA SER A 514 22.76 -21.12 4.87
C SER A 514 23.54 -20.74 3.61
N THR A 515 22.83 -20.23 2.61
CA THR A 515 23.42 -19.78 1.35
C THR A 515 24.37 -18.60 1.57
N PHE A 516 23.95 -17.65 2.37
CA PHE A 516 24.77 -16.48 2.74
C PHE A 516 25.99 -16.87 3.56
N ALA A 517 25.81 -17.70 4.60
CA ALA A 517 26.91 -18.23 5.42
C ALA A 517 27.96 -18.95 4.57
N ARG A 518 27.54 -19.78 3.62
CA ARG A 518 28.43 -20.47 2.68
C ARG A 518 29.24 -19.50 1.83
N ALA A 519 28.59 -18.47 1.31
CA ALA A 519 29.25 -17.45 0.49
C ALA A 519 30.25 -16.61 1.29
N LEU A 520 30.00 -16.42 2.59
CA LEU A 520 30.88 -15.73 3.54
C LEU A 520 31.96 -16.67 4.15
N GLY A 521 32.03 -17.94 3.75
CA GLY A 521 33.00 -18.90 4.24
C GLY A 521 32.73 -19.47 5.65
N LYS A 522 31.53 -19.24 6.21
CA LYS A 522 31.10 -19.71 7.55
C LYS A 522 30.50 -21.12 7.43
N LYS A 523 31.36 -22.12 7.33
CA LYS A 523 30.98 -23.49 6.94
C LYS A 523 30.03 -24.17 7.93
N ASP A 524 30.28 -24.03 9.24
CA ASP A 524 29.49 -24.68 10.28
C ASP A 524 28.04 -24.16 10.28
N ASP A 525 27.88 -22.83 10.19
CA ASP A 525 26.57 -22.20 10.08
C ASP A 525 25.87 -22.57 8.78
N ALA A 526 26.61 -22.62 7.66
CA ALA A 526 26.05 -23.05 6.38
C ALA A 526 25.47 -24.47 6.44
N GLU A 527 26.16 -25.40 7.09
CA GLU A 527 25.67 -26.78 7.24
C GLU A 527 24.49 -26.84 8.23
N ARG A 528 24.58 -26.14 9.36
CA ARG A 528 23.55 -26.08 10.38
C ARG A 528 22.23 -25.59 9.81
N PHE A 529 22.21 -24.41 9.19
CA PHE A 529 21.00 -23.82 8.66
C PHE A 529 20.46 -24.55 7.44
N TYR A 530 21.34 -25.15 6.61
CA TYR A 530 20.90 -26.04 5.53
C TYR A 530 20.12 -27.24 6.08
N LYS A 531 20.63 -27.89 7.14
CA LYS A 531 19.93 -29.01 7.75
C LYS A 531 18.58 -28.61 8.34
N GLN A 532 18.50 -27.44 8.98
CA GLN A 532 17.25 -26.89 9.52
C GLN A 532 16.23 -26.65 8.41
N SER A 533 16.64 -26.05 7.29
CA SER A 533 15.75 -25.72 6.17
C SER A 533 15.09 -26.94 5.51
N MET A 534 15.59 -28.15 5.75
CA MET A 534 15.04 -29.39 5.19
C MET A 534 13.91 -30.00 6.04
N GLY A 535 13.50 -29.34 7.12
CA GLY A 535 12.50 -29.83 8.08
C GLY A 535 11.07 -29.95 7.51
N TYR A 536 10.74 -29.27 6.41
CA TYR A 536 9.45 -29.38 5.75
C TYR A 536 9.03 -30.83 5.46
N LYS A 537 10.00 -31.74 5.32
CA LYS A 537 9.79 -33.18 5.08
C LYS A 537 9.03 -33.88 6.20
N ASN A 538 9.09 -33.33 7.41
CA ASN A 538 8.37 -33.87 8.56
C ASN A 538 6.85 -33.76 8.37
N TYR A 539 6.39 -32.69 7.76
CA TYR A 539 4.96 -32.42 7.55
C TYR A 539 4.32 -33.23 6.42
N TYR A 540 5.10 -33.85 5.53
CA TYR A 540 4.53 -34.51 4.36
C TYR A 540 3.81 -35.81 4.70
N SER A 541 2.50 -35.83 4.56
CA SER A 541 1.65 -37.01 4.69
C SER A 541 1.53 -37.77 3.36
N LYS A 542 2.05 -39.00 3.33
CA LYS A 542 1.91 -39.86 2.14
C LYS A 542 0.46 -40.28 1.90
N GLU A 543 -0.33 -40.37 2.94
CA GLU A 543 -1.75 -40.72 2.89
C GLU A 543 -2.56 -39.68 2.14
N TYR A 544 -2.39 -38.41 2.50
CA TYR A 544 -3.11 -37.28 1.88
C TYR A 544 -2.38 -36.73 0.66
N GLY A 545 -1.07 -36.93 0.54
CA GLY A 545 -0.21 -36.34 -0.49
C GLY A 545 -0.07 -34.80 -0.34
N THR A 546 -0.29 -34.28 0.86
CA THR A 546 -0.19 -32.87 1.25
C THR A 546 0.69 -32.74 2.48
N LEU A 547 1.07 -31.51 2.82
CA LEU A 547 1.57 -31.20 4.15
C LEU A 547 0.42 -31.32 5.17
N ARG A 548 0.75 -31.71 6.40
CA ARG A 548 -0.21 -31.97 7.47
C ARG A 548 0.41 -31.54 8.81
N PRO A 549 -0.34 -30.86 9.68
CA PRO A 549 0.16 -30.45 11.01
C PRO A 549 0.59 -31.65 11.85
N ILE A 550 1.57 -31.40 12.72
CA ILE A 550 2.15 -32.41 13.63
C ILE A 550 1.98 -31.93 15.06
N THR A 551 1.59 -32.85 15.95
CA THR A 551 1.44 -32.59 17.38
C THR A 551 2.80 -32.62 18.13
N GLN A 552 2.80 -32.18 19.38
CA GLN A 552 3.99 -32.28 20.27
C GLN A 552 4.50 -33.72 20.45
N GLU A 553 3.62 -34.72 20.39
CA GLU A 553 3.99 -36.14 20.47
C GLU A 553 4.62 -36.67 19.20
N GLY A 554 4.63 -35.86 18.11
CA GLY A 554 5.20 -36.25 16.82
C GLY A 554 4.24 -37.02 15.91
N ASN A 555 2.95 -37.00 16.23
CA ASN A 555 1.90 -37.62 15.40
C ASN A 555 1.28 -36.57 14.47
N PHE A 556 0.80 -36.99 13.32
CA PHE A 556 -0.05 -36.12 12.52
C PHE A 556 -1.34 -35.77 13.26
N TYR A 557 -1.73 -34.52 13.17
CA TYR A 557 -2.96 -34.02 13.79
C TYR A 557 -4.21 -34.69 13.20
N GLU A 558 -5.15 -35.04 14.07
CA GLU A 558 -6.46 -35.62 13.73
C GLU A 558 -7.60 -34.95 14.53
N PRO A 559 -8.79 -34.75 13.96
CA PRO A 559 -9.15 -35.03 12.54
C PRO A 559 -8.55 -34.02 11.59
N PHE A 560 -8.21 -34.42 10.36
CA PHE A 560 -7.60 -33.56 9.37
C PHE A 560 -8.38 -33.56 8.06
N ASP A 561 -8.80 -32.38 7.63
CA ASP A 561 -9.32 -32.12 6.28
C ASP A 561 -8.35 -31.18 5.55
N PRO A 562 -7.73 -31.60 4.43
CA PRO A 562 -6.79 -30.75 3.70
C PRO A 562 -7.39 -29.51 3.05
N LYS A 563 -8.73 -29.37 3.05
CA LYS A 563 -9.48 -28.22 2.55
C LYS A 563 -9.94 -27.25 3.64
N GLN A 564 -9.83 -27.63 4.91
CA GLN A 564 -10.23 -26.75 6.00
C GLN A 564 -9.39 -25.46 5.94
N GLY A 565 -10.04 -24.29 6.00
CA GLY A 565 -9.43 -22.98 5.89
C GLY A 565 -9.74 -22.25 4.57
N GLU A 566 -10.66 -22.76 3.75
CA GLU A 566 -11.19 -22.01 2.61
C GLU A 566 -11.85 -20.72 3.09
N ASN A 567 -11.70 -19.63 2.32
CA ASN A 567 -12.28 -18.32 2.61
C ASN A 567 -11.87 -17.72 3.97
N PHE A 568 -10.58 -17.88 4.36
CA PHE A 568 -10.02 -17.36 5.61
C PHE A 568 -10.65 -17.94 6.89
N GLU A 569 -11.32 -19.07 6.80
CA GLU A 569 -11.74 -19.81 8.00
C GLU A 569 -10.52 -20.37 8.74
N PRO A 570 -10.53 -20.42 10.10
CA PRO A 570 -9.43 -20.99 10.86
C PRO A 570 -9.10 -22.41 10.42
N SER A 571 -7.83 -22.69 10.16
CA SER A 571 -7.31 -23.95 9.68
C SER A 571 -6.24 -24.49 10.62
N PRO A 572 -6.27 -25.78 11.00
CA PRO A 572 -5.18 -26.31 11.82
C PRO A 572 -3.86 -26.29 11.06
N GLY A 573 -2.95 -25.46 11.50
CA GLY A 573 -1.59 -25.35 11.00
C GLY A 573 -1.35 -24.41 9.82
N PHE A 574 -2.39 -23.85 9.19
CA PHE A 574 -2.25 -23.04 7.99
C PHE A 574 -2.88 -21.66 8.15
N HIS A 575 -2.09 -20.64 7.92
CA HIS A 575 -2.52 -19.26 7.99
C HIS A 575 -3.18 -18.83 6.68
N GLU A 576 -4.37 -18.22 6.77
CA GLU A 576 -5.12 -17.69 5.63
C GLU A 576 -5.23 -18.66 4.43
N GLY A 577 -5.36 -19.95 4.71
CA GLY A 577 -5.42 -20.96 3.67
C GLY A 577 -5.50 -22.37 4.24
N ASN A 578 -5.18 -23.34 3.42
CA ASN A 578 -5.29 -24.76 3.73
C ASN A 578 -4.07 -25.55 3.23
N ALA A 579 -4.10 -26.86 3.43
CA ALA A 579 -2.99 -27.71 3.04
C ALA A 579 -2.66 -27.67 1.54
N TRP A 580 -3.64 -27.42 0.65
CA TRP A 580 -3.42 -27.32 -0.78
C TRP A 580 -2.63 -26.07 -1.16
N ASN A 581 -2.93 -24.92 -0.51
CA ASN A 581 -2.23 -23.66 -0.75
C ASN A 581 -0.77 -23.71 -0.29
N TYR A 582 -0.45 -24.52 0.74
CA TYR A 582 0.91 -24.57 1.30
C TYR A 582 1.75 -25.77 0.85
N THR A 583 1.15 -26.84 0.26
CA THR A 583 1.89 -28.09 0.01
C THR A 583 3.09 -27.94 -0.92
N PHE A 584 3.00 -27.09 -1.94
CA PHE A 584 4.11 -26.87 -2.88
C PHE A 584 4.97 -25.64 -2.53
N TYR A 585 4.66 -25.00 -1.40
CA TYR A 585 5.43 -23.85 -0.93
C TYR A 585 6.76 -24.29 -0.29
N VAL A 586 7.65 -24.83 -1.11
CA VAL A 586 9.02 -25.23 -0.78
C VAL A 586 9.97 -24.71 -1.87
N PRO A 587 10.05 -23.37 -2.08
CA PRO A 587 10.80 -22.79 -3.20
C PRO A 587 12.30 -23.09 -3.13
N HIS A 588 12.83 -23.32 -1.95
CA HIS A 588 14.24 -23.59 -1.70
C HIS A 588 14.68 -25.04 -2.04
N ASP A 589 13.75 -26.00 -2.10
CA ASP A 589 14.08 -27.42 -2.39
C ASP A 589 13.00 -28.13 -3.26
N VAL A 590 12.65 -27.54 -4.41
CA VAL A 590 11.67 -28.13 -5.35
C VAL A 590 12.08 -29.56 -5.73
N LYS A 591 13.38 -29.82 -5.94
CA LYS A 591 13.90 -31.17 -6.26
C LYS A 591 13.68 -32.15 -5.10
N GLY A 592 13.84 -31.71 -3.87
CA GLY A 592 13.56 -32.51 -2.68
C GLY A 592 12.10 -32.86 -2.57
N MET A 593 11.20 -31.87 -2.83
CA MET A 593 9.76 -32.09 -2.82
C MET A 593 9.32 -33.08 -3.92
N VAL A 594 9.87 -32.96 -5.14
CA VAL A 594 9.67 -33.93 -6.23
C VAL A 594 10.01 -35.34 -5.78
N LYS A 595 11.18 -35.51 -5.14
CA LYS A 595 11.63 -36.80 -4.62
C LYS A 595 10.69 -37.32 -3.52
N LEU A 596 10.29 -36.46 -2.61
CA LEU A 596 9.40 -36.76 -1.49
C LEU A 596 8.04 -37.27 -1.97
N MET A 597 7.47 -36.65 -3.02
CA MET A 597 6.20 -37.03 -3.65
C MET A 597 6.30 -38.30 -4.52
N GLY A 598 7.50 -38.86 -4.72
CA GLY A 598 7.70 -40.11 -5.47
C GLY A 598 8.04 -39.90 -6.94
N GLY A 599 8.62 -38.76 -7.30
CA GLY A 599 9.21 -38.43 -8.59
C GLY A 599 8.39 -37.48 -9.46
N ARG A 600 9.01 -37.06 -10.59
CA ARG A 600 8.49 -36.06 -11.52
C ARG A 600 7.00 -36.26 -11.86
N LYS A 601 6.64 -37.45 -12.32
CA LYS A 601 5.27 -37.73 -12.78
C LYS A 601 4.24 -37.47 -11.69
N LYS A 602 4.46 -38.00 -10.49
CA LYS A 602 3.53 -37.83 -9.36
C LYS A 602 3.45 -36.36 -8.88
N PHE A 603 4.58 -35.66 -8.90
CA PHE A 603 4.64 -34.25 -8.55
C PHE A 603 3.80 -33.42 -9.53
N ILE A 604 3.96 -33.59 -10.84
CA ILE A 604 3.22 -32.86 -11.87
C ILE A 604 1.72 -33.20 -11.79
N GLU A 605 1.36 -34.50 -11.70
CA GLU A 605 -0.04 -34.93 -11.53
C GLU A 605 -0.69 -34.28 -10.29
N ARG A 606 0.06 -34.20 -9.18
CA ARG A 606 -0.44 -33.58 -7.95
C ARG A 606 -0.55 -32.06 -8.07
N LEU A 607 0.45 -31.41 -8.65
CA LEU A 607 0.40 -29.96 -8.91
C LEU A 607 -0.74 -29.60 -9.86
N GLN A 608 -0.92 -30.37 -10.95
CA GLN A 608 -2.03 -30.17 -11.87
C GLN A 608 -3.40 -30.32 -11.18
N SER A 609 -3.52 -31.24 -10.23
CA SER A 609 -4.76 -31.43 -9.49
C SER A 609 -5.19 -30.24 -8.63
N VAL A 610 -4.25 -29.33 -8.29
CA VAL A 610 -4.58 -28.06 -7.60
C VAL A 610 -5.43 -27.18 -8.52
N PHE A 611 -5.07 -27.10 -9.80
CA PHE A 611 -5.79 -26.30 -10.79
C PHE A 611 -7.08 -26.98 -11.26
N ASP A 612 -7.03 -28.28 -11.54
CA ASP A 612 -8.19 -29.05 -12.02
C ASP A 612 -9.34 -29.06 -11.00
N ASN A 613 -9.00 -29.09 -9.71
CA ASN A 613 -9.98 -29.08 -8.61
C ASN A 613 -10.29 -27.67 -8.11
N LYS A 614 -9.72 -26.61 -8.70
CA LYS A 614 -9.91 -25.20 -8.30
C LYS A 614 -9.47 -24.91 -6.84
N TYR A 615 -8.38 -25.54 -6.42
CA TYR A 615 -7.76 -25.27 -5.11
C TYR A 615 -6.71 -24.17 -5.17
N TYR A 616 -6.31 -23.74 -6.36
CA TYR A 616 -5.40 -22.63 -6.58
C TYR A 616 -6.10 -21.31 -6.20
N ASP A 617 -5.52 -20.56 -5.30
CA ASP A 617 -6.03 -19.27 -4.85
C ASP A 617 -5.01 -18.15 -5.14
N PRO A 618 -5.09 -17.47 -6.29
CA PRO A 618 -4.19 -16.37 -6.62
C PRO A 618 -4.46 -15.10 -5.80
N ALA A 619 -5.48 -15.10 -4.96
CA ALA A 619 -5.82 -13.97 -4.09
C ALA A 619 -5.00 -13.96 -2.79
N ASN A 620 -4.23 -15.02 -2.51
CA ASN A 620 -3.32 -15.08 -1.37
C ASN A 620 -1.93 -15.59 -1.77
N GLU A 621 -0.90 -15.31 -0.97
CA GLU A 621 0.51 -15.45 -1.31
C GLU A 621 1.05 -16.89 -1.37
N PRO A 622 0.60 -17.85 -0.55
CA PRO A 622 1.28 -19.13 -0.40
C PRO A 622 1.46 -19.93 -1.70
N ASP A 623 0.48 -19.91 -2.58
CA ASP A 623 0.48 -20.68 -3.82
C ASP A 623 0.66 -19.84 -5.10
N ILE A 624 0.91 -18.53 -4.99
CA ILE A 624 1.09 -17.62 -6.13
C ILE A 624 2.17 -18.10 -7.13
N ALA A 625 3.18 -18.82 -6.64
CA ALA A 625 4.25 -19.37 -7.46
C ALA A 625 3.92 -20.71 -8.16
N TYR A 626 2.80 -21.36 -7.85
CA TYR A 626 2.48 -22.70 -8.34
C TYR A 626 2.43 -22.84 -9.86
N PRO A 627 1.86 -21.90 -10.63
CA PRO A 627 1.91 -21.99 -12.10
C PRO A 627 3.32 -22.07 -12.66
N TYR A 628 4.28 -21.41 -12.00
CA TYR A 628 5.67 -21.36 -12.44
C TYR A 628 6.48 -22.61 -12.07
N LEU A 629 5.98 -23.47 -11.19
CA LEU A 629 6.66 -24.71 -10.82
C LEU A 629 6.74 -25.70 -12.00
N PHE A 630 5.84 -25.62 -12.98
CA PHE A 630 5.91 -26.40 -14.20
C PHE A 630 7.17 -26.11 -15.01
N SER A 631 7.71 -24.88 -14.96
CA SER A 631 8.93 -24.49 -15.68
C SER A 631 10.20 -25.25 -15.24
N TYR A 632 10.18 -25.93 -14.08
CA TYR A 632 11.24 -26.86 -13.69
C TYR A 632 11.29 -28.12 -14.53
N PHE A 633 10.29 -28.36 -15.36
CA PHE A 633 10.13 -29.61 -16.11
C PHE A 633 9.93 -29.30 -17.58
N LYS A 634 10.96 -29.60 -18.40
CA LYS A 634 10.91 -29.36 -19.84
C LYS A 634 9.68 -30.02 -20.48
N GLY A 635 8.89 -29.23 -21.21
CA GLY A 635 7.68 -29.64 -21.93
C GLY A 635 6.40 -29.62 -21.09
N GLU A 636 6.43 -29.00 -19.92
CA GLU A 636 5.26 -28.82 -19.03
C GLU A 636 4.93 -27.33 -18.82
N GLU A 637 5.64 -26.44 -19.50
CA GLU A 637 5.45 -24.98 -19.45
C GLU A 637 4.12 -24.55 -20.08
#